data_2e9dbde2950330f7cab071a59d4e40d4
#
_entry.id   2e9dbde2950330f7cab071a59d4e40d4
#
_cell.length_a   1.000
_cell.length_b   1.000
_cell.length_c   1.000
_cell.angle_alpha   90.00
_cell.angle_beta   90.00
_cell.angle_gamma   90.00
#
_symmetry.space_group_name_H-M   'P 1'
#
loop_
_entity.id
_entity.type
_entity.pdbx_description
1 polymer ?
#
loop_
_entity_poly.entity_id
_entity_poly.type
_entity_poly.pdbx_seq_one_letter_code
_entity_poly.pdbx_strand_id
1 'polypeptide(L)'
;MVGLPRIGRGCSLESAGRGSIALIAPAAFVERYRKLLLLLTAAWVGSGVIIYLWVPLTTPVMLLLSPVAPVAWYLATRLRLPPHRPSAVTLALVLAGVYLSLNASWSLSPATAHLAMAMFYVSTVALYFLANTLPVSDDDVLRAMAIGLYGGLVIGGAALSFETFSSQLMRRIMMSIVPALRPKPVDMLLDGGWVTFVEPFLINRNITAMTSLFWPTALAVFLLAPKTRRQHWWLIGLVPIVAGILGSKHATSKIAFAGAALVFATFQFAPTVARRMVAWAWTGTIILVVPLAIIAYQNRLYLSTWIPPSAQHRIAIWGYTSNQIAKAPIMGAGIDTSRARNGPQGYDVQFAPGSDFGLPTGMHSHNDYLQTWYETGAVGALMLLVIGLLVLSSLARSSLQVQPYLYASFATSALLGGTSFSLWQPWFMASFGLTAVFAMLGWAMADRSSAQGRVASDRFTL
;
A
#
# COMPACT_ATOMS: atom_id res chain seq x y z
N MET A 1 -42.23 65.77 -11.60
CA MET A 1 -43.36 65.57 -12.50
C MET A 1 -43.49 64.13 -12.82
N VAL A 2 -44.70 63.59 -12.51
CA VAL A 2 -45.34 62.38 -13.08
C VAL A 2 -44.55 61.09 -12.99
N GLY A 3 -44.81 60.10 -12.21
CA GLY A 3 -46.01 59.54 -11.64
C GLY A 3 -46.67 58.47 -12.54
N LEU A 4 -46.63 57.16 -12.12
CA LEU A 4 -47.69 56.14 -12.38
C LEU A 4 -47.20 54.83 -13.05
N PRO A 5 -47.97 53.74 -12.94
CA PRO A 5 -48.51 53.09 -11.74
C PRO A 5 -48.18 51.58 -11.67
N ARG A 6 -48.43 51.00 -10.48
CA ARG A 6 -48.53 49.56 -10.23
C ARG A 6 -49.69 48.91 -11.01
N ILE A 7 -49.42 47.79 -11.66
CA ILE A 7 -50.49 46.86 -12.05
C ILE A 7 -50.18 45.53 -11.37
N GLY A 8 -50.98 45.21 -10.35
CA GLY A 8 -51.04 43.86 -9.81
C GLY A 8 -51.96 43.04 -10.73
N ARG A 9 -51.57 41.77 -10.94
CA ARG A 9 -52.56 40.71 -11.26
C ARG A 9 -52.05 39.43 -10.52
N GLY A 10 -52.85 39.07 -9.52
CA GLY A 10 -52.91 37.74 -9.02
C GLY A 10 -53.49 36.81 -10.10
N CYS A 11 -52.90 35.63 -10.13
CA CYS A 11 -53.55 34.44 -10.66
C CYS A 11 -53.14 33.28 -9.77
N SER A 12 -54.08 32.95 -8.87
CA SER A 12 -54.12 31.67 -8.18
C SER A 12 -54.40 30.59 -9.21
N LEU A 13 -53.53 29.63 -9.32
CA LEU A 13 -53.81 28.31 -9.86
C LEU A 13 -53.47 27.26 -8.78
N GLU A 14 -54.48 26.96 -7.99
CA GLU A 14 -54.63 25.66 -7.36
C GLU A 14 -54.62 24.61 -8.47
N SER A 15 -53.62 23.77 -8.49
CA SER A 15 -53.64 22.50 -9.20
C SER A 15 -53.19 21.38 -8.29
N ALA A 16 -54.24 20.69 -7.84
CA ALA A 16 -54.31 19.24 -7.68
C ALA A 16 -53.08 18.48 -7.24
N GLY A 17 -53.28 17.82 -6.12
CA GLY A 17 -52.41 16.79 -5.55
C GLY A 17 -51.86 15.77 -6.54
N ARG A 18 -50.57 15.77 -6.66
CA ARG A 18 -49.81 14.56 -6.94
C ARG A 18 -49.05 14.25 -5.66
N GLY A 19 -49.27 13.08 -5.08
CA GLY A 19 -48.49 12.52 -4.02
C GLY A 19 -47.03 12.47 -4.46
N SER A 20 -46.31 13.57 -4.23
CA SER A 20 -44.88 13.59 -4.31
C SER A 20 -44.41 12.68 -3.18
N ILE A 21 -44.00 11.46 -3.51
CA ILE A 21 -43.00 10.77 -2.70
C ILE A 21 -41.88 11.79 -2.58
N ALA A 22 -41.85 12.51 -1.46
CA ALA A 22 -40.77 13.43 -1.14
C ALA A 22 -39.48 12.57 -1.05
N LEU A 23 -38.78 12.49 -2.17
CA LEU A 23 -37.39 12.01 -2.16
C LEU A 23 -36.68 12.90 -1.15
N ILE A 24 -36.47 12.38 0.07
CA ILE A 24 -35.70 13.06 1.10
C ILE A 24 -34.41 13.46 0.40
N ALA A 25 -34.13 14.76 0.30
CA ALA A 25 -32.93 15.23 -0.35
C ALA A 25 -31.74 14.44 0.26
N PRO A 26 -30.81 13.91 -0.54
CA PRO A 26 -29.75 13.04 -0.06
C PRO A 26 -28.98 13.61 1.14
N ALA A 27 -28.83 14.93 1.21
CA ALA A 27 -28.20 15.62 2.34
C ALA A 27 -29.04 15.50 3.64
N ALA A 28 -30.37 15.58 3.58
CA ALA A 28 -31.22 15.40 4.75
C ALA A 28 -31.22 13.95 5.26
N PHE A 29 -31.11 12.99 4.37
CA PHE A 29 -30.93 11.58 4.72
C PHE A 29 -29.59 11.38 5.45
N VAL A 30 -28.49 11.92 4.91
CA VAL A 30 -27.15 11.81 5.53
C VAL A 30 -27.19 12.42 6.94
N GLU A 31 -27.77 13.61 7.13
CA GLU A 31 -27.82 14.25 8.44
C GLU A 31 -28.65 13.43 9.44
N ARG A 32 -29.81 12.91 9.01
CA ARG A 32 -30.67 12.06 9.85
C ARG A 32 -29.98 10.81 10.35
N TYR A 33 -29.16 10.17 9.51
CA TYR A 33 -28.49 8.91 9.82
C TYR A 33 -26.99 9.07 10.04
N ARG A 34 -26.50 10.29 10.25
CA ARG A 34 -25.07 10.64 10.33
C ARG A 34 -24.28 9.68 11.22
N LYS A 35 -24.70 9.46 12.47
CA LYS A 35 -24.00 8.59 13.41
C LYS A 35 -23.91 7.15 12.92
N LEU A 36 -24.98 6.62 12.36
CA LEU A 36 -25.03 5.26 11.82
C LEU A 36 -24.09 5.13 10.61
N LEU A 37 -24.12 6.09 9.69
CA LEU A 37 -23.27 6.08 8.50
C LEU A 37 -21.79 6.20 8.84
N LEU A 38 -21.42 6.98 9.85
CA LEU A 38 -20.04 7.07 10.35
C LEU A 38 -19.58 5.76 10.99
N LEU A 39 -20.45 5.12 11.79
CA LEU A 39 -20.19 3.79 12.35
C LEU A 39 -19.99 2.74 11.24
N LEU A 40 -20.85 2.73 10.24
CA LEU A 40 -20.73 1.84 9.08
C LEU A 40 -19.44 2.11 8.29
N THR A 41 -19.04 3.37 8.14
CA THR A 41 -17.77 3.75 7.50
C THR A 41 -16.58 3.19 8.28
N ALA A 42 -16.56 3.36 9.60
CA ALA A 42 -15.51 2.80 10.44
C ALA A 42 -15.47 1.26 10.38
N ALA A 43 -16.64 0.62 10.45
CA ALA A 43 -16.76 -0.84 10.35
C ALA A 43 -16.32 -1.35 8.97
N TRP A 44 -16.67 -0.65 7.89
CA TRP A 44 -16.25 -0.96 6.52
C TRP A 44 -14.73 -0.94 6.37
N VAL A 45 -14.08 0.15 6.79
CA VAL A 45 -12.62 0.27 6.73
C VAL A 45 -11.96 -0.77 7.64
N GLY A 46 -12.46 -0.94 8.87
CA GLY A 46 -11.91 -1.91 9.82
C GLY A 46 -11.99 -3.35 9.32
N SER A 47 -13.15 -3.75 8.77
CA SER A 47 -13.32 -5.06 8.15
C SER A 47 -12.40 -5.26 6.96
N GLY A 48 -12.28 -4.23 6.10
CA GLY A 48 -11.36 -4.26 4.95
C GLY A 48 -9.91 -4.46 5.39
N VAL A 49 -9.48 -3.81 6.45
CA VAL A 49 -8.13 -3.98 7.02
C VAL A 49 -7.94 -5.40 7.58
N ILE A 50 -8.91 -5.94 8.33
CA ILE A 50 -8.85 -7.31 8.84
C ILE A 50 -8.76 -8.30 7.68
N ILE A 51 -9.61 -8.17 6.66
CA ILE A 51 -9.59 -9.02 5.47
C ILE A 51 -8.23 -8.93 4.75
N TYR A 52 -7.70 -7.72 4.56
CA TYR A 52 -6.39 -7.53 3.97
C TYR A 52 -5.28 -8.23 4.77
N LEU A 53 -5.31 -8.14 6.09
CA LEU A 53 -4.31 -8.77 6.95
C LEU A 53 -4.38 -10.31 6.90
N TRP A 54 -5.58 -10.88 6.85
CA TRP A 54 -5.78 -12.33 6.91
C TRP A 54 -5.77 -13.01 5.55
N VAL A 55 -6.26 -12.32 4.52
CA VAL A 55 -6.35 -12.82 3.15
C VAL A 55 -5.72 -11.79 2.19
N PRO A 56 -4.39 -11.60 2.20
CA PRO A 56 -3.74 -10.54 1.41
C PRO A 56 -4.03 -10.60 -0.09
N LEU A 57 -4.39 -11.78 -0.62
CA LEU A 57 -4.74 -11.93 -2.03
C LEU A 57 -6.00 -11.12 -2.43
N THR A 58 -6.82 -10.69 -1.47
CA THR A 58 -8.00 -9.85 -1.71
C THR A 58 -7.66 -8.34 -1.83
N THR A 59 -6.41 -7.96 -1.62
CA THR A 59 -5.97 -6.54 -1.62
C THR A 59 -6.42 -5.75 -2.84
N PRO A 60 -6.38 -6.28 -4.09
CA PRO A 60 -6.86 -5.55 -5.26
C PRO A 60 -8.33 -5.13 -5.13
N VAL A 61 -9.17 -6.00 -4.58
CA VAL A 61 -10.59 -5.71 -4.33
C VAL A 61 -10.73 -4.65 -3.22
N MET A 62 -9.96 -4.78 -2.15
CA MET A 62 -9.97 -3.80 -1.05
C MET A 62 -9.52 -2.41 -1.53
N LEU A 63 -8.50 -2.34 -2.37
CA LEU A 63 -8.06 -1.07 -2.96
C LEU A 63 -9.14 -0.46 -3.87
N LEU A 64 -9.78 -1.26 -4.72
CA LEU A 64 -10.86 -0.83 -5.59
C LEU A 64 -12.07 -0.30 -4.78
N LEU A 65 -12.37 -0.92 -3.66
CA LEU A 65 -13.48 -0.55 -2.79
C LEU A 65 -13.15 0.60 -1.82
N SER A 66 -11.88 0.96 -1.67
CA SER A 66 -11.44 2.00 -0.73
C SER A 66 -12.03 3.40 -1.00
N PRO A 67 -12.32 3.85 -2.28
CA PRO A 67 -12.97 5.12 -2.54
C PRO A 67 -14.47 5.14 -2.23
N VAL A 68 -15.12 4.00 -2.09
CA VAL A 68 -16.59 3.91 -2.02
C VAL A 68 -17.17 4.77 -0.89
N ALA A 69 -16.69 4.63 0.32
CA ALA A 69 -17.22 5.37 1.46
C ALA A 69 -17.03 6.90 1.33
N PRO A 70 -15.82 7.45 1.10
CA PRO A 70 -15.65 8.90 1.01
C PRO A 70 -16.29 9.49 -0.25
N VAL A 71 -16.31 8.78 -1.38
CA VAL A 71 -16.97 9.25 -2.61
C VAL A 71 -18.50 9.26 -2.44
N ALA A 72 -19.08 8.19 -1.92
CA ALA A 72 -20.52 8.11 -1.67
C ALA A 72 -20.98 9.20 -0.71
N TRP A 73 -20.23 9.43 0.38
CA TRP A 73 -20.52 10.52 1.30
C TRP A 73 -20.43 11.88 0.63
N TYR A 74 -19.37 12.13 -0.14
CA TYR A 74 -19.20 13.40 -0.85
C TYR A 74 -20.34 13.66 -1.84
N LEU A 75 -20.70 12.63 -2.64
CA LEU A 75 -21.84 12.73 -3.58
C LEU A 75 -23.15 13.01 -2.85
N ALA A 76 -23.42 12.28 -1.76
CA ALA A 76 -24.67 12.44 -1.00
C ALA A 76 -24.80 13.83 -0.33
N THR A 77 -23.67 14.46 0.06
CA THR A 77 -23.69 15.77 0.74
C THR A 77 -23.55 16.96 -0.20
N ARG A 78 -22.86 16.80 -1.33
CA ARG A 78 -22.52 17.91 -2.25
C ARG A 78 -23.29 17.86 -3.55
N LEU A 79 -23.93 16.74 -3.89
CA LEU A 79 -24.65 16.50 -5.15
C LEU A 79 -23.84 16.82 -6.41
N ARG A 80 -22.53 16.66 -6.34
CA ARG A 80 -21.59 16.89 -7.44
C ARG A 80 -20.38 15.98 -7.29
N LEU A 81 -19.67 15.73 -8.40
CA LEU A 81 -18.40 14.98 -8.36
C LEU A 81 -17.32 15.75 -7.60
N PRO A 82 -16.40 15.03 -6.92
CA PRO A 82 -15.22 15.67 -6.34
C PRO A 82 -14.43 16.44 -7.39
N PRO A 83 -13.71 17.51 -7.01
CA PRO A 83 -12.88 18.24 -7.95
C PRO A 83 -11.79 17.30 -8.51
N HIS A 84 -11.55 17.40 -9.82
CA HIS A 84 -10.57 16.59 -10.52
C HIS A 84 -9.33 17.42 -10.85
N ARG A 85 -8.27 17.24 -10.09
CA ARG A 85 -6.99 17.95 -10.30
C ARG A 85 -5.86 16.92 -10.41
N PRO A 86 -5.34 16.67 -11.62
CA PRO A 86 -4.20 15.78 -11.81
C PRO A 86 -2.96 16.40 -11.15
N SER A 87 -2.28 15.60 -10.35
CA SER A 87 -0.98 15.96 -9.77
C SER A 87 0.17 15.53 -10.69
N ALA A 88 1.38 16.02 -10.44
CA ALA A 88 2.57 15.56 -11.14
C ALA A 88 2.78 14.05 -10.96
N VAL A 89 2.45 13.49 -9.77
CA VAL A 89 2.47 12.05 -9.52
C VAL A 89 1.45 11.32 -10.39
N THR A 90 0.23 11.85 -10.51
CA THR A 90 -0.82 11.26 -11.36
C THR A 90 -0.38 11.23 -12.82
N LEU A 91 0.19 12.35 -13.32
CA LEU A 91 0.68 12.42 -14.70
C LEU A 91 1.83 11.42 -14.94
N ALA A 92 2.77 11.32 -14.01
CA ALA A 92 3.86 10.36 -14.10
C ALA A 92 3.37 8.90 -14.08
N LEU A 93 2.34 8.57 -13.27
CA LEU A 93 1.72 7.25 -13.28
C LEU A 93 0.99 6.95 -14.60
N VAL A 94 0.31 7.94 -15.19
CA VAL A 94 -0.33 7.78 -16.51
C VAL A 94 0.71 7.52 -17.59
N LEU A 95 1.80 8.30 -17.62
CA LEU A 95 2.91 8.11 -18.57
C LEU A 95 3.57 6.73 -18.39
N ALA A 96 3.80 6.32 -17.14
CA ALA A 96 4.28 4.99 -16.83
C ALA A 96 3.30 3.90 -17.33
N GLY A 97 1.99 4.08 -17.13
CA GLY A 97 0.97 3.17 -17.63
C GLY A 97 1.01 3.02 -19.16
N VAL A 98 1.16 4.12 -19.90
CA VAL A 98 1.31 4.09 -21.36
C VAL A 98 2.54 3.28 -21.75
N TYR A 99 3.71 3.59 -21.17
CA TYR A 99 4.93 2.85 -21.44
C TYR A 99 4.81 1.36 -21.12
N LEU A 100 4.29 1.04 -19.93
CA LEU A 100 4.12 -0.33 -19.48
C LEU A 100 3.14 -1.10 -20.37
N SER A 101 2.09 -0.45 -20.90
CA SER A 101 1.16 -1.08 -21.86
C SER A 101 1.84 -1.40 -23.18
N LEU A 102 2.72 -0.51 -23.66
CA LEU A 102 3.55 -0.79 -24.84
C LEU A 102 4.54 -1.93 -24.54
N ASN A 103 5.19 -1.89 -23.38
CA ASN A 103 6.15 -2.91 -22.96
C ASN A 103 5.51 -4.31 -22.79
N ALA A 104 4.24 -4.40 -22.43
CA ALA A 104 3.51 -5.65 -22.35
C ALA A 104 3.38 -6.36 -23.71
N SER A 105 3.45 -5.62 -24.82
CA SER A 105 3.27 -6.20 -26.17
C SER A 105 4.41 -7.14 -26.60
N TRP A 106 5.59 -7.01 -26.03
CA TRP A 106 6.72 -7.93 -26.28
C TRP A 106 7.07 -8.81 -25.08
N SER A 107 6.20 -8.87 -24.06
CA SER A 107 6.34 -9.80 -22.96
C SER A 107 6.26 -11.26 -23.43
N LEU A 108 7.08 -12.12 -22.85
CA LEU A 108 6.98 -13.57 -23.04
C LEU A 108 5.74 -14.19 -22.38
N SER A 109 5.02 -13.43 -21.54
CA SER A 109 3.79 -13.84 -20.85
C SER A 109 2.68 -12.80 -21.04
N PRO A 110 2.13 -12.62 -22.26
CA PRO A 110 1.19 -11.53 -22.54
C PRO A 110 -0.06 -11.53 -21.65
N ALA A 111 -0.62 -12.71 -21.37
CA ALA A 111 -1.83 -12.81 -20.55
C ALA A 111 -1.63 -12.28 -19.11
N THR A 112 -0.51 -12.63 -18.48
CA THR A 112 -0.20 -12.15 -17.12
C THR A 112 0.28 -10.70 -17.14
N ALA A 113 0.96 -10.25 -18.21
CA ALA A 113 1.31 -8.87 -18.41
C ALA A 113 0.07 -7.96 -18.50
N HIS A 114 -0.96 -8.35 -19.24
CA HIS A 114 -2.22 -7.61 -19.32
C HIS A 114 -2.95 -7.57 -17.97
N LEU A 115 -2.94 -8.67 -17.21
CA LEU A 115 -3.50 -8.68 -15.86
C LEU A 115 -2.74 -7.70 -14.92
N ALA A 116 -1.41 -7.70 -14.97
CA ALA A 116 -0.60 -6.76 -14.20
C ALA A 116 -0.92 -5.30 -14.56
N MET A 117 -1.10 -5.01 -15.86
CA MET A 117 -1.52 -3.70 -16.36
C MET A 117 -2.91 -3.30 -15.88
N ALA A 118 -3.88 -4.21 -15.93
CA ALA A 118 -5.22 -3.95 -15.40
C ALA A 118 -5.15 -3.57 -13.91
N MET A 119 -4.36 -4.28 -13.12
CA MET A 119 -4.16 -3.96 -11.70
C MET A 119 -3.44 -2.63 -11.48
N PHE A 120 -2.46 -2.29 -12.31
CA PHE A 120 -1.79 -1.00 -12.27
C PHE A 120 -2.78 0.16 -12.51
N TYR A 121 -3.63 0.05 -13.55
CA TYR A 121 -4.65 1.07 -13.84
C TYR A 121 -5.72 1.16 -12.76
N VAL A 122 -6.22 0.02 -12.25
CA VAL A 122 -7.17 0.00 -11.13
C VAL A 122 -6.58 0.73 -9.92
N SER A 123 -5.32 0.44 -9.58
CA SER A 123 -4.64 1.10 -8.47
C SER A 123 -4.47 2.60 -8.70
N THR A 124 -4.06 3.00 -9.90
CA THR A 124 -3.87 4.41 -10.27
C THR A 124 -5.20 5.19 -10.21
N VAL A 125 -6.28 4.61 -10.73
CA VAL A 125 -7.61 5.22 -10.71
C VAL A 125 -8.13 5.36 -9.28
N ALA A 126 -8.03 4.31 -8.46
CA ALA A 126 -8.44 4.36 -7.06
C ALA A 126 -7.68 5.45 -6.28
N LEU A 127 -6.36 5.50 -6.44
CA LEU A 127 -5.52 6.52 -5.81
C LEU A 127 -5.85 7.94 -6.31
N TYR A 128 -6.13 8.11 -7.61
CA TYR A 128 -6.54 9.39 -8.17
C TYR A 128 -7.84 9.90 -7.55
N PHE A 129 -8.88 9.05 -7.48
CA PHE A 129 -10.14 9.42 -6.85
C PHE A 129 -9.97 9.79 -5.38
N LEU A 130 -9.20 9.02 -4.63
CA LEU A 130 -8.95 9.28 -3.21
C LEU A 130 -8.12 10.54 -2.97
N ALA A 131 -7.09 10.78 -3.78
CA ALA A 131 -6.28 11.99 -3.69
C ALA A 131 -7.09 13.27 -3.90
N ASN A 132 -8.19 13.21 -4.67
CA ASN A 132 -9.08 14.34 -4.91
C ASN A 132 -10.27 14.40 -3.93
N THR A 133 -10.67 13.29 -3.34
CA THR A 133 -11.85 13.22 -2.46
C THR A 133 -11.51 13.42 -0.99
N LEU A 134 -10.43 12.81 -0.49
CA LEU A 134 -10.06 12.90 0.92
C LEU A 134 -9.83 14.35 1.41
N PRO A 135 -9.14 15.23 0.67
CA PRO A 135 -8.94 16.63 1.11
C PRO A 135 -10.23 17.44 1.24
N VAL A 136 -11.30 17.04 0.57
CA VAL A 136 -12.60 17.74 0.58
C VAL A 136 -13.69 16.98 1.35
N SER A 137 -13.35 15.81 1.90
CA SER A 137 -14.26 14.98 2.71
C SER A 137 -14.54 15.64 4.07
N ASP A 138 -15.64 15.27 4.69
CA ASP A 138 -16.03 15.72 6.03
C ASP A 138 -15.04 15.20 7.09
N ASP A 139 -14.74 16.00 8.11
CA ASP A 139 -13.79 15.64 9.20
C ASP A 139 -14.25 14.39 9.97
N ASP A 140 -15.57 14.23 10.18
CA ASP A 140 -16.09 13.05 10.86
C ASP A 140 -15.93 11.78 10.03
N VAL A 141 -16.01 11.89 8.70
CA VAL A 141 -15.74 10.75 7.78
C VAL A 141 -14.27 10.35 7.83
N LEU A 142 -13.35 11.33 7.76
CA LEU A 142 -11.92 11.06 7.87
C LEU A 142 -11.59 10.41 9.23
N ARG A 143 -12.18 10.90 10.31
CA ARG A 143 -12.05 10.31 11.66
C ARG A 143 -12.62 8.89 11.72
N ALA A 144 -13.80 8.65 11.15
CA ALA A 144 -14.40 7.32 11.10
C ALA A 144 -13.51 6.33 10.34
N MET A 145 -12.95 6.74 9.19
CA MET A 145 -12.00 5.92 8.43
C MET A 145 -10.73 5.62 9.25
N ALA A 146 -10.18 6.62 9.94
CA ALA A 146 -8.99 6.46 10.78
C ALA A 146 -9.23 5.54 11.99
N ILE A 147 -10.42 5.63 12.62
CA ILE A 147 -10.84 4.71 13.70
C ILE A 147 -10.97 3.28 13.16
N GLY A 148 -11.56 3.12 11.97
CA GLY A 148 -11.64 1.83 11.30
C GLY A 148 -10.27 1.24 10.99
N LEU A 149 -9.35 2.03 10.45
CA LEU A 149 -7.97 1.63 10.19
C LEU A 149 -7.28 1.14 11.48
N TYR A 150 -7.35 1.94 12.54
CA TYR A 150 -6.75 1.59 13.83
C TYR A 150 -7.37 0.32 14.42
N GLY A 151 -8.70 0.27 14.50
CA GLY A 151 -9.41 -0.89 15.05
C GLY A 151 -9.14 -2.17 14.26
N GLY A 152 -9.18 -2.07 12.93
CA GLY A 152 -8.88 -3.19 12.04
C GLY A 152 -7.44 -3.69 12.19
N LEU A 153 -6.45 -2.78 12.27
CA LEU A 153 -5.06 -3.18 12.48
C LEU A 153 -4.83 -3.77 13.88
N VAL A 154 -5.44 -3.19 14.93
CA VAL A 154 -5.28 -3.72 16.30
C VAL A 154 -5.89 -5.11 16.41
N ILE A 155 -7.12 -5.30 15.97
CA ILE A 155 -7.81 -6.61 16.05
C ILE A 155 -7.12 -7.64 15.16
N GLY A 156 -6.99 -7.34 13.87
CA GLY A 156 -6.39 -8.27 12.90
C GLY A 156 -4.91 -8.52 13.17
N GLY A 157 -4.16 -7.48 13.55
CA GLY A 157 -2.73 -7.55 13.85
C GLY A 157 -2.43 -8.29 15.17
N ALA A 158 -3.22 -8.09 16.22
CA ALA A 158 -3.09 -8.85 17.46
C ALA A 158 -3.34 -10.36 17.22
N ALA A 159 -4.37 -10.68 16.43
CA ALA A 159 -4.64 -12.07 16.06
C ALA A 159 -3.51 -12.68 15.19
N LEU A 160 -2.91 -11.93 14.25
CA LEU A 160 -1.73 -12.39 13.50
C LEU A 160 -0.50 -12.54 14.39
N SER A 161 -0.33 -11.68 15.37
CA SER A 161 0.75 -11.81 16.35
C SER A 161 0.58 -13.07 17.19
N PHE A 162 -0.64 -13.37 17.61
CA PHE A 162 -0.96 -14.64 18.25
C PHE A 162 -0.60 -15.84 17.33
N GLU A 163 -0.95 -15.79 16.04
CA GLU A 163 -0.56 -16.82 15.06
C GLU A 163 0.97 -16.98 14.99
N THR A 164 1.71 -15.86 15.01
CA THR A 164 3.18 -15.88 14.98
C THR A 164 3.75 -16.63 16.18
N PHE A 165 3.25 -16.37 17.39
CA PHE A 165 3.78 -16.96 18.62
C PHE A 165 3.21 -18.34 18.94
N SER A 166 2.02 -18.68 18.44
CA SER A 166 1.38 -19.99 18.62
C SER A 166 1.72 -21.01 17.52
N SER A 167 2.72 -20.72 16.69
CA SER A 167 3.07 -21.57 15.54
C SER A 167 1.88 -21.81 14.62
N GLN A 168 1.14 -20.75 14.32
CA GLN A 168 -0.04 -20.73 13.42
C GLN A 168 -1.20 -21.62 13.89
N LEU A 169 -1.49 -21.63 15.18
CA LEU A 169 -2.49 -22.50 15.79
C LEU A 169 -3.89 -22.38 15.16
N MET A 170 -4.42 -21.14 15.02
CA MET A 170 -5.76 -20.94 14.42
C MET A 170 -5.77 -21.45 12.97
N ARG A 171 -4.72 -21.15 12.21
CA ARG A 171 -4.57 -21.61 10.82
C ARG A 171 -4.51 -23.13 10.74
N ARG A 172 -3.75 -23.79 11.59
CA ARG A 172 -3.68 -25.26 11.65
C ARG A 172 -5.03 -25.87 11.96
N ILE A 173 -5.78 -25.32 12.92
CA ILE A 173 -7.15 -25.77 13.25
C ILE A 173 -8.06 -25.60 12.03
N MET A 174 -8.06 -24.44 11.38
CA MET A 174 -8.86 -24.19 10.18
C MET A 174 -8.53 -25.18 9.04
N MET A 175 -7.25 -25.43 8.77
CA MET A 175 -6.81 -26.41 7.76
C MET A 175 -7.14 -27.84 8.11
N SER A 176 -7.26 -28.18 9.40
CA SER A 176 -7.71 -29.50 9.86
C SER A 176 -9.20 -29.68 9.57
N ILE A 177 -10.02 -28.67 9.84
CA ILE A 177 -11.48 -28.68 9.64
C ILE A 177 -11.84 -28.54 8.15
N VAL A 178 -11.10 -27.69 7.41
CA VAL A 178 -11.36 -27.39 5.99
C VAL A 178 -10.15 -27.80 5.14
N PRO A 179 -10.09 -29.05 4.66
CA PRO A 179 -8.94 -29.56 3.89
C PRO A 179 -8.60 -28.76 2.63
N ALA A 180 -9.58 -28.07 2.03
CA ALA A 180 -9.37 -27.22 0.86
C ALA A 180 -8.44 -26.01 1.13
N LEU A 181 -8.21 -25.64 2.40
CA LEU A 181 -7.30 -24.57 2.79
C LEU A 181 -5.85 -25.06 3.03
N ARG A 182 -5.61 -26.37 2.93
CA ARG A 182 -4.28 -26.95 3.17
C ARG A 182 -3.29 -26.48 2.11
N PRO A 183 -2.05 -26.15 2.50
CA PRO A 183 -0.97 -25.88 1.55
C PRO A 183 -0.52 -27.18 0.87
N LYS A 184 0.56 -27.08 0.08
CA LYS A 184 1.18 -28.27 -0.49
C LYS A 184 1.61 -29.24 0.64
N PRO A 185 1.56 -30.57 0.41
CA PRO A 185 1.96 -31.54 1.43
C PRO A 185 3.36 -31.32 2.01
N VAL A 186 4.30 -30.81 1.22
CA VAL A 186 5.68 -30.49 1.64
C VAL A 186 5.75 -29.35 2.66
N ASP A 187 4.73 -28.52 2.73
CA ASP A 187 4.68 -27.30 3.57
C ASP A 187 3.92 -27.56 4.89
N MET A 188 3.52 -28.79 5.18
CA MET A 188 2.77 -29.14 6.40
C MET A 188 3.04 -30.58 6.87
N LEU A 189 2.73 -30.85 8.15
CA LEU A 189 2.68 -32.18 8.70
C LEU A 189 1.24 -32.49 9.15
N LEU A 190 0.82 -33.73 8.90
CA LEU A 190 -0.48 -34.29 9.31
C LEU A 190 -0.28 -35.44 10.29
N ASP A 191 -1.09 -35.46 11.33
CA ASP A 191 -1.20 -36.56 12.24
C ASP A 191 -2.68 -36.85 12.54
N GLY A 192 -3.14 -38.07 12.30
CA GLY A 192 -4.54 -38.45 12.49
C GLY A 192 -5.58 -37.58 11.76
N GLY A 193 -5.19 -36.93 10.64
CA GLY A 193 -6.00 -35.97 9.88
C GLY A 193 -5.90 -34.52 10.36
N TRP A 194 -5.25 -34.29 11.49
CA TRP A 194 -5.00 -32.95 12.03
C TRP A 194 -3.69 -32.36 11.50
N VAL A 195 -3.70 -31.06 11.19
CA VAL A 195 -2.48 -30.31 10.81
C VAL A 195 -1.71 -29.96 12.08
N THR A 196 -0.58 -30.62 12.29
CA THR A 196 0.26 -30.43 13.50
C THR A 196 1.36 -29.40 13.30
N PHE A 197 1.79 -29.18 12.04
CA PHE A 197 2.80 -28.21 11.68
C PHE A 197 2.48 -27.60 10.31
N VAL A 198 2.82 -26.33 10.14
CA VAL A 198 2.85 -25.63 8.85
C VAL A 198 4.09 -24.73 8.76
N GLU A 199 4.62 -24.62 7.56
CA GLU A 199 5.82 -23.82 7.33
C GLU A 199 5.64 -22.35 7.72
N PRO A 200 6.57 -21.75 8.46
CA PRO A 200 6.48 -20.36 8.93
C PRO A 200 6.32 -19.34 7.80
N PHE A 201 6.83 -19.59 6.59
CA PHE A 201 6.71 -18.66 5.48
C PHE A 201 5.29 -18.45 4.98
N LEU A 202 4.34 -19.33 5.33
CA LEU A 202 2.94 -19.21 4.90
C LEU A 202 2.25 -17.93 5.40
N ILE A 203 2.73 -17.35 6.51
CA ILE A 203 2.23 -16.06 7.00
C ILE A 203 3.05 -14.84 6.53
N ASN A 204 4.07 -15.00 5.70
CA ASN A 204 4.93 -13.90 5.29
C ASN A 204 4.16 -12.76 4.60
N ARG A 205 3.15 -13.09 3.78
CA ARG A 205 2.28 -12.09 3.13
C ARG A 205 1.47 -11.29 4.16
N ASN A 206 0.97 -11.97 5.19
CA ASN A 206 0.19 -11.36 6.26
C ASN A 206 1.06 -10.41 7.12
N ILE A 207 2.30 -10.83 7.42
CA ILE A 207 3.28 -9.97 8.13
C ILE A 207 3.69 -8.79 7.25
N THR A 208 3.85 -8.97 5.94
CA THR A 208 4.08 -7.87 4.99
C THR A 208 2.94 -6.86 5.03
N ALA A 209 1.69 -7.33 4.97
CA ALA A 209 0.49 -6.49 5.07
C ALA A 209 0.45 -5.70 6.39
N MET A 210 0.73 -6.37 7.51
CA MET A 210 0.78 -5.76 8.83
C MET A 210 1.86 -4.69 8.92
N THR A 211 3.05 -4.96 8.38
CA THR A 211 4.19 -4.03 8.35
C THR A 211 3.88 -2.79 7.51
N SER A 212 3.24 -2.96 6.36
CA SER A 212 2.91 -1.87 5.44
C SER A 212 1.92 -0.87 6.04
N LEU A 213 0.97 -1.34 6.87
CA LEU A 213 -0.04 -0.49 7.49
C LEU A 213 0.39 0.14 8.83
N PHE A 214 1.53 -0.24 9.39
CA PHE A 214 1.94 0.23 10.72
C PHE A 214 2.06 1.75 10.79
N TRP A 215 2.85 2.37 9.89
CA TRP A 215 3.12 3.81 9.94
C TRP A 215 1.92 4.69 9.59
N PRO A 216 1.10 4.37 8.57
CA PRO A 216 -0.17 5.07 8.35
C PRO A 216 -1.10 5.00 9.56
N THR A 217 -1.16 3.85 10.25
CA THR A 217 -1.96 3.70 11.46
C THR A 217 -1.38 4.48 12.64
N ALA A 218 -0.06 4.48 12.81
CA ALA A 218 0.61 5.30 13.82
C ALA A 218 0.32 6.81 13.61
N LEU A 219 0.27 7.27 12.35
CA LEU A 219 -0.16 8.62 12.01
C LEU A 219 -1.63 8.86 12.40
N ALA A 220 -2.52 7.93 12.07
CA ALA A 220 -3.92 8.03 12.47
C ALA A 220 -4.08 8.13 13.98
N VAL A 221 -3.34 7.32 14.76
CA VAL A 221 -3.30 7.39 16.23
C VAL A 221 -2.80 8.75 16.70
N PHE A 222 -1.72 9.26 16.13
CA PHE A 222 -1.18 10.58 16.47
C PHE A 222 -2.21 11.71 16.30
N LEU A 223 -3.04 11.62 15.25
CA LEU A 223 -4.06 12.64 14.95
C LEU A 223 -5.39 12.45 15.70
N LEU A 224 -5.75 11.21 16.01
CA LEU A 224 -6.99 10.88 16.72
C LEU A 224 -6.87 10.99 18.23
N ALA A 225 -5.70 10.65 18.78
CA ALA A 225 -5.52 10.54 20.22
C ALA A 225 -5.68 11.92 20.88
N PRO A 226 -6.51 12.03 21.95
CA PRO A 226 -6.63 13.26 22.70
C PRO A 226 -5.27 13.59 23.32
N LYS A 227 -4.85 14.86 23.29
CA LYS A 227 -3.59 15.36 23.87
C LYS A 227 -3.63 15.32 25.42
N THR A 228 -3.97 14.16 26.00
CA THR A 228 -4.12 13.90 27.42
C THR A 228 -3.33 12.66 27.80
N ARG A 229 -3.25 12.35 29.11
CA ARG A 229 -2.62 11.10 29.60
C ARG A 229 -3.22 9.83 28.98
N ARG A 230 -4.44 9.87 28.43
CA ARG A 230 -5.09 8.74 27.74
C ARG A 230 -4.49 8.44 26.36
N GLN A 231 -3.63 9.29 25.81
CA GLN A 231 -2.94 9.06 24.53
C GLN A 231 -2.13 7.75 24.53
N HIS A 232 -1.57 7.36 25.70
CA HIS A 232 -0.79 6.14 25.81
C HIS A 232 -1.59 4.86 25.51
N TRP A 233 -2.89 4.85 25.84
CA TRP A 233 -3.74 3.67 25.57
C TRP A 233 -3.85 3.34 24.07
N TRP A 234 -3.87 4.36 23.23
CA TRP A 234 -3.88 4.16 21.78
C TRP A 234 -2.57 3.56 21.27
N LEU A 235 -1.43 3.92 21.86
CA LEU A 235 -0.12 3.37 21.51
C LEU A 235 0.03 1.92 21.98
N ILE A 236 -0.55 1.56 23.14
CA ILE A 236 -0.52 0.19 23.68
C ILE A 236 -1.14 -0.80 22.65
N GLY A 237 -2.20 -0.39 21.93
CA GLY A 237 -2.79 -1.19 20.88
C GLY A 237 -1.83 -1.56 19.74
N LEU A 238 -0.75 -0.81 19.53
CA LEU A 238 0.26 -1.10 18.51
C LEU A 238 1.36 -2.07 18.99
N VAL A 239 1.47 -2.31 20.30
CA VAL A 239 2.52 -3.19 20.87
C VAL A 239 2.45 -4.63 20.35
N PRO A 240 1.28 -5.31 20.32
CA PRO A 240 1.19 -6.65 19.76
C PRO A 240 1.65 -6.71 18.29
N ILE A 241 1.38 -5.64 17.52
CA ILE A 241 1.73 -5.55 16.09
C ILE A 241 3.25 -5.53 15.92
N VAL A 242 3.94 -4.68 16.71
CA VAL A 242 5.41 -4.64 16.73
C VAL A 242 5.98 -5.99 17.16
N ALA A 243 5.42 -6.59 18.21
CA ALA A 243 5.83 -7.91 18.69
C ALA A 243 5.66 -8.98 17.59
N GLY A 244 4.53 -8.99 16.88
CA GLY A 244 4.26 -9.91 15.79
C GLY A 244 5.23 -9.75 14.61
N ILE A 245 5.55 -8.50 14.21
CA ILE A 245 6.53 -8.22 13.14
C ILE A 245 7.91 -8.74 13.57
N LEU A 246 8.38 -8.37 14.76
CA LEU A 246 9.70 -8.73 15.25
C LEU A 246 9.83 -10.23 15.59
N GLY A 247 8.78 -10.85 16.09
CA GLY A 247 8.71 -12.29 16.38
C GLY A 247 8.58 -13.18 15.15
N SER A 248 8.15 -12.65 14.01
CA SER A 248 7.95 -13.43 12.78
C SER A 248 9.28 -13.99 12.23
N LYS A 249 9.20 -15.00 11.36
CA LYS A 249 10.35 -15.48 10.57
C LYS A 249 10.62 -14.66 9.31
N HIS A 250 9.79 -13.63 9.01
CA HIS A 250 9.90 -12.81 7.82
C HIS A 250 10.96 -11.72 7.97
N ALA A 251 12.20 -12.01 7.60
CA ALA A 251 13.34 -11.08 7.72
C ALA A 251 13.10 -9.75 6.99
N THR A 252 12.51 -9.79 5.79
CA THR A 252 12.19 -8.59 5.00
C THR A 252 11.33 -7.59 5.77
N SER A 253 10.27 -8.05 6.45
CA SER A 253 9.41 -7.16 7.25
C SER A 253 10.14 -6.56 8.45
N LYS A 254 11.04 -7.30 9.08
CA LYS A 254 11.89 -6.78 10.17
C LYS A 254 12.82 -5.69 9.68
N ILE A 255 13.49 -5.90 8.54
CA ILE A 255 14.39 -4.92 7.92
C ILE A 255 13.59 -3.68 7.52
N ALA A 256 12.42 -3.86 6.88
CA ALA A 256 11.57 -2.76 6.47
C ALA A 256 11.05 -1.94 7.67
N PHE A 257 10.64 -2.62 8.74
CA PHE A 257 10.19 -1.96 9.96
C PHE A 257 11.33 -1.20 10.65
N ALA A 258 12.51 -1.83 10.80
CA ALA A 258 13.67 -1.20 11.44
C ALA A 258 14.20 0.00 10.63
N GLY A 259 14.31 -0.13 9.29
CA GLY A 259 14.73 0.96 8.43
C GLY A 259 13.76 2.14 8.45
N ALA A 260 12.45 1.87 8.46
CA ALA A 260 11.44 2.91 8.60
C ALA A 260 11.45 3.57 9.99
N ALA A 261 11.70 2.80 11.06
CA ALA A 261 11.86 3.33 12.41
C ALA A 261 13.10 4.24 12.51
N LEU A 262 14.19 3.89 11.83
CA LEU A 262 15.38 4.74 11.73
C LEU A 262 15.05 6.06 11.00
N VAL A 263 14.33 6.01 9.88
CA VAL A 263 13.85 7.21 9.17
C VAL A 263 12.99 8.06 10.10
N PHE A 264 12.01 7.46 10.78
CA PHE A 264 11.15 8.16 11.74
C PHE A 264 11.95 8.82 12.85
N ALA A 265 12.90 8.10 13.46
CA ALA A 265 13.77 8.62 14.52
C ALA A 265 14.65 9.78 14.01
N THR A 266 15.24 9.66 12.81
CA THR A 266 16.07 10.72 12.23
C THR A 266 15.29 12.01 12.04
N PHE A 267 14.01 11.94 11.71
CA PHE A 267 13.14 13.12 11.60
C PHE A 267 12.97 13.88 12.92
N GLN A 268 13.05 13.20 14.09
CA GLN A 268 12.90 13.86 15.39
C GLN A 268 14.05 14.84 15.68
N PHE A 269 15.23 14.61 15.10
CA PHE A 269 16.43 15.38 15.37
C PHE A 269 16.86 16.22 14.16
N ALA A 270 16.71 15.71 12.95
CA ALA A 270 17.26 16.30 11.74
C ALA A 270 16.33 16.10 10.51
N PRO A 271 15.19 16.82 10.42
CA PRO A 271 14.20 16.61 9.34
C PRO A 271 14.79 16.78 7.93
N THR A 272 15.68 17.76 7.73
CA THR A 272 16.31 18.00 6.42
C THR A 272 17.24 16.84 6.03
N VAL A 273 18.00 16.30 7.00
CA VAL A 273 18.87 15.14 6.79
C VAL A 273 18.03 13.91 6.45
N ALA A 274 16.95 13.67 7.21
CA ALA A 274 16.05 12.55 6.97
C ALA A 274 15.44 12.58 5.54
N ARG A 275 14.96 13.73 5.07
CA ARG A 275 14.44 13.89 3.70
C ARG A 275 15.50 13.55 2.66
N ARG A 276 16.71 14.11 2.80
CA ARG A 276 17.83 13.87 1.88
C ARG A 276 18.26 12.40 1.91
N MET A 277 18.38 11.83 3.09
CA MET A 277 18.73 10.41 3.29
C MET A 277 17.77 9.48 2.53
N VAL A 278 16.46 9.67 2.68
CA VAL A 278 15.46 8.84 1.98
C VAL A 278 15.52 9.06 0.47
N ALA A 279 15.67 10.30 0.00
CA ALA A 279 15.79 10.60 -1.42
C ALA A 279 17.06 10.00 -2.04
N TRP A 280 18.20 10.10 -1.37
CA TRP A 280 19.45 9.50 -1.83
C TRP A 280 19.41 7.96 -1.75
N ALA A 281 18.81 7.39 -0.70
CA ALA A 281 18.63 5.94 -0.59
C ALA A 281 17.74 5.41 -1.73
N TRP A 282 16.62 6.10 -2.05
CA TRP A 282 15.76 5.77 -3.18
C TRP A 282 16.51 5.80 -4.51
N THR A 283 17.20 6.91 -4.78
CA THR A 283 17.98 7.10 -6.01
C THR A 283 19.10 6.06 -6.12
N GLY A 284 19.86 5.89 -5.04
CA GLY A 284 20.96 4.93 -4.98
C GLY A 284 20.50 3.49 -5.18
N THR A 285 19.37 3.10 -4.58
CA THR A 285 18.80 1.76 -4.76
C THR A 285 18.52 1.48 -6.24
N ILE A 286 17.86 2.40 -6.94
CA ILE A 286 17.49 2.18 -8.34
C ILE A 286 18.72 2.17 -9.26
N ILE A 287 19.68 3.06 -9.03
CA ILE A 287 20.88 3.16 -9.88
C ILE A 287 21.86 2.01 -9.59
N LEU A 288 22.07 1.67 -8.31
CA LEU A 288 23.13 0.76 -7.89
C LEU A 288 22.69 -0.70 -7.80
N VAL A 289 21.41 -1.02 -7.89
CA VAL A 289 20.93 -2.41 -7.71
C VAL A 289 21.57 -3.38 -8.70
N VAL A 290 21.71 -2.99 -9.97
CA VAL A 290 22.32 -3.85 -11.01
C VAL A 290 23.82 -4.04 -10.77
N PRO A 291 24.66 -2.99 -10.65
CA PRO A 291 26.08 -3.19 -10.40
C PRO A 291 26.37 -3.90 -9.07
N LEU A 292 25.61 -3.62 -8.00
CA LEU A 292 25.79 -4.33 -6.73
C LEU A 292 25.42 -5.80 -6.83
N ALA A 293 24.37 -6.16 -7.56
CA ALA A 293 24.00 -7.55 -7.81
C ALA A 293 25.11 -8.30 -8.60
N ILE A 294 25.69 -7.66 -9.62
CA ILE A 294 26.80 -8.21 -10.40
C ILE A 294 28.02 -8.43 -9.51
N ILE A 295 28.42 -7.42 -8.72
CA ILE A 295 29.57 -7.51 -7.80
C ILE A 295 29.36 -8.63 -6.79
N ALA A 296 28.18 -8.71 -6.16
CA ALA A 296 27.90 -9.76 -5.18
C ALA A 296 27.97 -11.17 -5.80
N TYR A 297 27.46 -11.33 -7.01
CA TYR A 297 27.49 -12.60 -7.74
C TYR A 297 28.91 -12.98 -8.18
N GLN A 298 29.68 -12.07 -8.78
CA GLN A 298 31.03 -12.30 -9.25
C GLN A 298 31.98 -12.66 -8.09
N ASN A 299 31.79 -12.06 -6.92
CA ASN A 299 32.52 -12.40 -5.69
C ASN A 299 31.99 -13.68 -5.02
N ARG A 300 31.09 -14.42 -5.66
CA ARG A 300 30.51 -15.67 -5.17
C ARG A 300 29.92 -15.59 -3.76
N LEU A 301 29.36 -14.43 -3.37
CA LEU A 301 28.78 -14.26 -2.03
C LEU A 301 27.63 -15.26 -1.77
N TYR A 302 27.06 -15.84 -2.81
CA TYR A 302 26.08 -16.93 -2.68
C TYR A 302 26.65 -18.25 -2.14
N LEU A 303 27.99 -18.38 -2.04
CA LEU A 303 28.67 -19.51 -1.41
C LEU A 303 29.16 -19.20 0.02
N SER A 304 28.96 -17.97 0.50
CA SER A 304 29.52 -17.51 1.78
C SER A 304 28.74 -18.06 2.97
N THR A 305 29.40 -18.80 3.85
CA THR A 305 28.78 -19.50 5.00
C THR A 305 28.18 -18.56 6.06
N TRP A 306 28.60 -17.29 6.13
CA TRP A 306 28.07 -16.28 7.04
C TRP A 306 26.78 -15.63 6.54
N ILE A 307 26.42 -15.84 5.26
CA ILE A 307 25.17 -15.33 4.67
C ILE A 307 24.08 -16.40 4.83
N PRO A 308 22.88 -16.05 5.33
CA PRO A 308 21.77 -17.01 5.44
C PRO A 308 21.41 -17.64 4.09
N PRO A 309 21.03 -18.94 4.02
CA PRO A 309 20.76 -19.66 2.76
C PRO A 309 19.75 -18.97 1.86
N SER A 310 18.70 -18.36 2.45
CA SER A 310 17.69 -17.60 1.68
C SER A 310 18.25 -16.35 1.01
N ALA A 311 19.29 -15.72 1.57
CA ALA A 311 19.96 -14.57 0.98
C ALA A 311 20.99 -15.02 -0.06
N GLN A 312 21.70 -16.12 0.19
CA GLN A 312 22.61 -16.76 -0.80
C GLN A 312 21.83 -17.07 -2.10
N HIS A 313 20.68 -17.73 -1.99
CA HIS A 313 19.83 -18.04 -3.14
C HIS A 313 19.39 -16.78 -3.90
N ARG A 314 19.05 -15.69 -3.19
CA ARG A 314 18.70 -14.41 -3.83
C ARG A 314 19.90 -13.80 -4.56
N ILE A 315 21.10 -13.82 -3.99
CA ILE A 315 22.30 -13.30 -4.66
C ILE A 315 22.54 -14.04 -5.98
N ALA A 316 22.38 -15.36 -6.00
CA ALA A 316 22.45 -16.13 -7.24
C ALA A 316 21.40 -15.68 -8.26
N ILE A 317 20.12 -15.54 -7.86
CA ILE A 317 19.05 -15.04 -8.71
C ILE A 317 19.36 -13.63 -9.22
N TRP A 318 19.87 -12.73 -8.37
CA TRP A 318 20.22 -11.36 -8.76
C TRP A 318 21.34 -11.29 -9.80
N GLY A 319 22.37 -12.12 -9.63
CA GLY A 319 23.45 -12.24 -10.63
C GLY A 319 22.93 -12.71 -11.99
N TYR A 320 22.13 -13.76 -12.00
CA TYR A 320 21.46 -14.23 -13.21
C TYR A 320 20.58 -13.14 -13.85
N THR A 321 19.72 -12.52 -13.08
CA THR A 321 18.81 -11.45 -13.55
C THR A 321 19.62 -10.28 -14.15
N SER A 322 20.70 -9.87 -13.51
CA SER A 322 21.58 -8.79 -13.99
C SER A 322 22.22 -9.13 -15.33
N ASN A 323 22.63 -10.39 -15.54
CA ASN A 323 23.14 -10.84 -16.85
C ASN A 323 22.06 -10.82 -17.93
N GLN A 324 20.80 -11.07 -17.58
CA GLN A 324 19.69 -10.95 -18.54
C GLN A 324 19.38 -9.49 -18.90
N ILE A 325 19.57 -8.53 -17.96
CA ILE A 325 19.39 -7.09 -18.22
C ILE A 325 20.29 -6.63 -19.37
N ALA A 326 21.53 -7.13 -19.43
CA ALA A 326 22.48 -6.78 -20.49
C ALA A 326 21.98 -7.12 -21.92
N LYS A 327 21.01 -8.03 -22.07
CA LYS A 327 20.44 -8.41 -23.38
C LYS A 327 19.38 -7.43 -23.89
N ALA A 328 18.72 -6.67 -22.98
CA ALA A 328 17.70 -5.68 -23.33
C ALA A 328 17.75 -4.48 -22.37
N PRO A 329 18.87 -3.72 -22.30
CA PRO A 329 19.11 -2.77 -21.21
C PRO A 329 18.21 -1.53 -21.25
N ILE A 330 17.69 -1.14 -22.43
CA ILE A 330 16.93 0.11 -22.58
C ILE A 330 15.43 -0.12 -22.36
N MET A 331 14.83 -1.08 -23.07
CA MET A 331 13.38 -1.31 -23.09
C MET A 331 12.96 -2.50 -22.23
N GLY A 332 13.91 -3.31 -21.77
CA GLY A 332 13.64 -4.51 -20.98
C GLY A 332 13.04 -5.67 -21.79
N ALA A 333 12.87 -6.79 -21.12
CA ALA A 333 12.39 -8.05 -21.72
C ALA A 333 10.85 -8.15 -21.82
N GLY A 334 10.11 -7.16 -21.33
CA GLY A 334 8.64 -7.16 -21.23
C GLY A 334 8.15 -7.53 -19.81
N ILE A 335 7.03 -6.91 -19.40
CA ILE A 335 6.41 -7.09 -18.08
C ILE A 335 6.13 -8.57 -17.82
N ASP A 336 6.40 -9.01 -16.57
CA ASP A 336 6.15 -10.37 -16.07
C ASP A 336 6.83 -11.50 -16.90
N THR A 337 7.81 -11.15 -17.74
CA THR A 337 8.61 -12.11 -18.50
C THR A 337 9.36 -13.09 -17.60
N SER A 338 9.76 -12.66 -16.40
CA SER A 338 10.40 -13.53 -15.41
C SER A 338 9.56 -14.74 -15.06
N ARG A 339 8.23 -14.63 -15.06
CA ARG A 339 7.30 -15.74 -14.82
C ARG A 339 7.30 -16.77 -15.95
N ALA A 340 7.38 -16.34 -17.20
CA ALA A 340 7.40 -17.23 -18.36
C ALA A 340 8.71 -18.03 -18.46
N ARG A 341 9.83 -17.46 -18.00
CA ARG A 341 11.14 -18.12 -18.03
C ARG A 341 11.34 -19.18 -16.94
N ASN A 342 10.41 -19.35 -16.05
CA ASN A 342 10.44 -20.33 -14.95
C ASN A 342 10.02 -21.75 -15.37
N GLY A 343 9.88 -22.01 -16.68
CA GLY A 343 9.67 -23.36 -17.19
C GLY A 343 10.96 -24.17 -17.27
N PRO A 344 10.87 -25.53 -17.38
CA PRO A 344 12.03 -26.44 -17.45
C PRO A 344 13.02 -26.13 -18.57
N GLN A 345 12.63 -25.31 -19.54
CA GLN A 345 13.41 -24.99 -20.75
C GLN A 345 14.10 -23.61 -20.69
N GLY A 346 13.97 -22.85 -19.60
CA GLY A 346 14.34 -21.42 -19.56
C GLY A 346 15.64 -21.08 -18.84
N TYR A 347 16.30 -22.02 -18.19
CA TYR A 347 17.46 -21.74 -17.34
C TYR A 347 18.73 -22.40 -17.85
N ASP A 348 19.78 -21.59 -17.92
CA ASP A 348 21.15 -22.05 -18.13
C ASP A 348 21.61 -22.88 -16.91
N VAL A 349 22.20 -24.05 -17.16
CA VAL A 349 22.68 -25.00 -16.14
C VAL A 349 23.76 -24.40 -15.23
N GLN A 350 24.33 -23.24 -15.59
CA GLN A 350 25.39 -22.55 -14.83
C GLN A 350 24.88 -21.43 -13.91
N PHE A 351 23.62 -21.45 -13.51
CA PHE A 351 23.01 -20.40 -12.70
C PHE A 351 23.76 -20.07 -11.40
N ALA A 352 24.25 -21.06 -10.67
CA ALA A 352 24.99 -20.87 -9.43
C ALA A 352 26.08 -21.94 -9.28
N PRO A 353 27.18 -21.84 -10.06
CA PRO A 353 28.24 -22.83 -10.05
C PRO A 353 28.83 -23.05 -8.64
N GLY A 354 28.91 -24.33 -8.23
CA GLY A 354 29.44 -24.74 -6.94
C GLY A 354 28.46 -24.65 -5.77
N SER A 355 27.20 -24.33 -6.01
CA SER A 355 26.15 -24.40 -5.00
C SER A 355 25.22 -25.60 -5.22
N ASP A 356 24.54 -26.03 -4.14
CA ASP A 356 23.47 -27.03 -4.18
C ASP A 356 22.12 -26.43 -4.61
N PHE A 357 22.12 -25.17 -5.02
CA PHE A 357 20.91 -24.53 -5.55
C PHE A 357 20.56 -25.19 -6.88
N GLY A 358 19.44 -25.89 -6.90
CA GLY A 358 18.87 -26.40 -8.15
C GLY A 358 18.52 -25.27 -9.11
N LEU A 359 17.87 -25.59 -10.23
CA LEU A 359 17.35 -24.59 -11.14
C LEU A 359 16.54 -23.56 -10.37
N PRO A 360 16.66 -22.25 -10.68
CA PRO A 360 15.93 -21.21 -9.98
C PRO A 360 14.42 -21.47 -10.11
N THR A 361 13.84 -21.97 -9.04
CA THR A 361 12.40 -22.22 -8.94
C THR A 361 11.63 -20.95 -8.61
N GLY A 362 12.35 -19.83 -8.42
CA GLY A 362 11.76 -18.53 -8.13
C GLY A 362 11.13 -17.90 -9.36
N MET A 363 9.85 -17.53 -9.26
CA MET A 363 9.08 -16.90 -10.34
C MET A 363 9.41 -15.40 -10.53
N HIS A 364 10.45 -14.88 -9.86
CA HIS A 364 10.85 -13.46 -9.92
C HIS A 364 12.18 -13.24 -9.17
N SER A 365 12.78 -12.06 -9.37
CA SER A 365 14.07 -11.70 -8.75
C SER A 365 14.06 -11.54 -7.22
N HIS A 366 12.89 -11.54 -6.57
CA HIS A 366 12.73 -11.14 -5.16
C HIS A 366 13.29 -9.73 -4.86
N ASN A 367 13.33 -8.87 -5.87
CA ASN A 367 13.78 -7.48 -5.79
C ASN A 367 13.10 -6.69 -6.90
N ASP A 368 12.14 -5.82 -6.56
CA ASP A 368 11.33 -5.09 -7.52
C ASP A 368 12.16 -4.11 -8.37
N TYR A 369 13.24 -3.57 -7.81
CA TYR A 369 14.11 -2.64 -8.54
C TYR A 369 14.88 -3.38 -9.64
N LEU A 370 15.44 -4.55 -9.30
CA LEU A 370 16.13 -5.39 -10.27
C LEU A 370 15.14 -5.98 -11.31
N GLN A 371 13.94 -6.34 -10.88
CA GLN A 371 12.88 -6.79 -11.77
C GLN A 371 12.44 -5.67 -12.73
N THR A 372 12.32 -4.43 -12.24
CA THR A 372 12.03 -3.27 -13.09
C THR A 372 13.10 -3.09 -14.16
N TRP A 373 14.39 -3.12 -13.80
CA TRP A 373 15.47 -3.08 -14.79
C TRP A 373 15.40 -4.21 -15.81
N TYR A 374 15.12 -5.43 -15.36
CA TYR A 374 15.06 -6.59 -16.24
C TYR A 374 13.89 -6.53 -17.22
N GLU A 375 12.71 -6.21 -16.72
CA GLU A 375 11.48 -6.33 -17.51
C GLU A 375 11.14 -5.04 -18.25
N THR A 376 11.49 -3.87 -17.72
CA THR A 376 11.15 -2.58 -18.31
C THR A 376 12.36 -1.72 -18.69
N GLY A 377 13.58 -2.23 -18.47
CA GLY A 377 14.83 -1.58 -18.85
C GLY A 377 15.07 -0.25 -18.13
N ALA A 378 16.04 0.51 -18.66
CA ALA A 378 16.39 1.83 -18.15
C ALA A 378 15.21 2.82 -18.18
N VAL A 379 14.32 2.71 -19.18
CA VAL A 379 13.14 3.58 -19.28
C VAL A 379 12.21 3.37 -18.11
N GLY A 380 11.87 2.12 -17.77
CA GLY A 380 11.02 1.84 -16.62
C GLY A 380 11.69 2.15 -15.28
N ALA A 381 12.99 1.88 -15.16
CA ALA A 381 13.77 2.25 -13.98
C ALA A 381 13.80 3.78 -13.75
N LEU A 382 13.97 4.57 -14.81
CA LEU A 382 13.89 6.03 -14.75
C LEU A 382 12.49 6.50 -14.35
N MET A 383 11.43 5.90 -14.90
CA MET A 383 10.05 6.24 -14.51
C MET A 383 9.80 5.94 -13.03
N LEU A 384 10.23 4.78 -12.53
CA LEU A 384 10.12 4.41 -11.13
C LEU A 384 10.88 5.41 -10.23
N LEU A 385 12.10 5.80 -10.63
CA LEU A 385 12.90 6.81 -9.95
C LEU A 385 12.14 8.13 -9.85
N VAL A 386 11.65 8.64 -10.97
CA VAL A 386 10.94 9.92 -11.05
C VAL A 386 9.65 9.88 -10.23
N ILE A 387 8.85 8.83 -10.32
CA ILE A 387 7.62 8.68 -9.52
C ILE A 387 7.94 8.75 -8.03
N GLY A 388 8.94 8.01 -7.54
CA GLY A 388 9.31 8.04 -6.13
C GLY A 388 9.80 9.41 -5.68
N LEU A 389 10.62 10.11 -6.48
CA LEU A 389 11.07 11.48 -6.18
C LEU A 389 9.91 12.49 -6.16
N LEU A 390 8.92 12.36 -7.06
CA LEU A 390 7.71 13.19 -7.05
C LEU A 390 6.84 12.92 -5.81
N VAL A 391 6.72 11.66 -5.40
CA VAL A 391 6.05 11.31 -4.13
C VAL A 391 6.79 11.96 -2.96
N LEU A 392 8.10 11.76 -2.83
CA LEU A 392 8.91 12.36 -1.75
C LEU A 392 8.82 13.89 -1.73
N SER A 393 8.87 14.53 -2.91
CA SER A 393 8.65 15.97 -3.05
C SER A 393 7.26 16.40 -2.57
N SER A 394 6.25 15.57 -2.82
CA SER A 394 4.89 15.82 -2.33
C SER A 394 4.81 15.69 -0.81
N LEU A 395 5.39 14.63 -0.23
CA LEU A 395 5.45 14.44 1.22
C LEU A 395 6.18 15.59 1.93
N ALA A 396 7.21 16.17 1.30
CA ALA A 396 7.94 17.32 1.85
C ALA A 396 7.08 18.59 2.02
N ARG A 397 5.93 18.67 1.33
CA ARG A 397 4.99 19.81 1.46
C ARG A 397 4.01 19.66 2.63
N SER A 398 3.92 18.48 3.24
CA SER A 398 3.10 18.28 4.43
C SER A 398 3.70 18.94 5.67
N SER A 399 2.91 19.09 6.74
CA SER A 399 3.42 19.66 7.99
C SER A 399 4.54 18.81 8.60
N LEU A 400 5.51 19.44 9.24
CA LEU A 400 6.66 18.76 9.86
C LEU A 400 6.27 17.68 10.86
N GLN A 401 5.11 17.84 11.52
CA GLN A 401 4.62 16.88 12.52
C GLN A 401 4.22 15.53 11.92
N VAL A 402 3.75 15.50 10.67
CA VAL A 402 3.28 14.26 10.02
C VAL A 402 4.32 13.66 9.07
N GLN A 403 5.31 14.43 8.64
CA GLN A 403 6.37 13.94 7.75
C GLN A 403 7.09 12.69 8.26
N PRO A 404 7.44 12.56 9.56
CA PRO A 404 8.08 11.35 10.07
C PRO A 404 7.32 10.06 9.71
N TYR A 405 6.00 10.08 9.87
CA TYR A 405 5.13 8.94 9.56
C TYR A 405 5.00 8.67 8.06
N LEU A 406 4.85 9.74 7.26
CA LEU A 406 4.70 9.63 5.82
C LEU A 406 5.97 9.10 5.16
N TYR A 407 7.13 9.61 5.56
CA TYR A 407 8.43 9.13 5.06
C TYR A 407 8.76 7.72 5.57
N ALA A 408 8.38 7.37 6.79
CA ALA A 408 8.49 6.00 7.30
C ALA A 408 7.58 5.03 6.52
N SER A 409 6.36 5.44 6.15
CA SER A 409 5.47 4.66 5.27
C SER A 409 6.11 4.42 3.90
N PHE A 410 6.68 5.46 3.29
CA PHE A 410 7.42 5.35 2.03
C PHE A 410 8.62 4.41 2.16
N ALA A 411 9.45 4.59 3.19
CA ALA A 411 10.62 3.75 3.44
C ALA A 411 10.23 2.27 3.67
N THR A 412 9.14 2.01 4.39
CA THR A 412 8.60 0.65 4.55
C THR A 412 8.29 0.02 3.20
N SER A 413 7.53 0.72 2.34
CA SER A 413 7.16 0.24 1.01
C SER A 413 8.39 -0.01 0.14
N ALA A 414 9.35 0.93 0.14
CA ALA A 414 10.59 0.81 -0.61
C ALA A 414 11.43 -0.41 -0.16
N LEU A 415 11.59 -0.62 1.15
CA LEU A 415 12.36 -1.75 1.69
C LEU A 415 11.66 -3.10 1.45
N LEU A 416 10.32 -3.14 1.54
CA LEU A 416 9.55 -4.34 1.18
C LEU A 416 9.74 -4.69 -0.29
N GLY A 417 9.71 -3.73 -1.21
CA GLY A 417 9.97 -3.95 -2.64
C GLY A 417 11.39 -4.45 -2.93
N GLY A 418 12.36 -4.07 -2.11
CA GLY A 418 13.77 -4.44 -2.31
C GLY A 418 14.10 -5.91 -2.08
N THR A 419 13.28 -6.67 -1.34
CA THR A 419 13.66 -8.02 -0.92
C THR A 419 12.49 -9.00 -0.76
N SER A 420 11.29 -8.70 -1.31
CA SER A 420 10.10 -9.48 -0.97
C SER A 420 9.50 -10.24 -2.17
N PHE A 421 8.38 -9.79 -2.70
CA PHE A 421 7.59 -10.45 -3.72
C PHE A 421 7.78 -9.77 -5.07
N SER A 422 7.18 -10.29 -6.14
CA SER A 422 7.19 -9.61 -7.44
C SER A 422 6.24 -8.42 -7.44
N LEU A 423 6.70 -7.31 -8.02
CA LEU A 423 5.89 -6.11 -8.24
C LEU A 423 4.58 -6.41 -8.99
N TRP A 424 4.61 -7.35 -9.93
CA TRP A 424 3.45 -7.71 -10.76
C TRP A 424 2.47 -8.69 -10.09
N GLN A 425 2.74 -9.13 -8.87
CA GLN A 425 1.73 -9.84 -8.10
C GLN A 425 0.61 -8.86 -7.70
N PRO A 426 -0.66 -9.08 -8.13
CA PRO A 426 -1.74 -8.10 -7.95
C PRO A 426 -1.92 -7.66 -6.50
N TRP A 427 -1.82 -8.60 -5.56
CA TRP A 427 -1.96 -8.30 -4.14
C TRP A 427 -0.83 -7.41 -3.60
N PHE A 428 0.40 -7.59 -4.10
CA PHE A 428 1.56 -6.84 -3.62
C PHE A 428 1.57 -5.42 -4.19
N MET A 429 1.29 -5.26 -5.47
CA MET A 429 1.09 -3.94 -6.09
C MET A 429 -0.04 -3.17 -5.39
N ALA A 430 -1.18 -3.83 -5.15
CA ALA A 430 -2.31 -3.21 -4.47
C ALA A 430 -1.99 -2.87 -3.00
N SER A 431 -1.07 -3.59 -2.34
CA SER A 431 -0.61 -3.27 -0.98
C SER A 431 0.08 -1.92 -0.90
N PHE A 432 0.91 -1.55 -1.88
CA PHE A 432 1.48 -0.20 -1.97
C PHE A 432 0.40 0.86 -2.16
N GLY A 433 -0.59 0.56 -3.02
CA GLY A 433 -1.75 1.43 -3.19
C GLY A 433 -2.52 1.64 -1.89
N LEU A 434 -2.81 0.57 -1.15
CA LEU A 434 -3.57 0.65 0.11
C LEU A 434 -2.78 1.40 1.20
N THR A 435 -1.46 1.20 1.27
CA THR A 435 -0.58 1.98 2.15
C THR A 435 -0.66 3.48 1.81
N ALA A 436 -0.62 3.83 0.52
CA ALA A 436 -0.75 5.21 0.06
C ALA A 436 -2.12 5.80 0.40
N VAL A 437 -3.21 5.04 0.28
CA VAL A 437 -4.57 5.46 0.70
C VAL A 437 -4.60 5.92 2.15
N PHE A 438 -4.07 5.10 3.05
CA PHE A 438 -4.10 5.44 4.48
C PHE A 438 -3.07 6.52 4.86
N ALA A 439 -1.97 6.64 4.14
CA ALA A 439 -1.06 7.78 4.28
C ALA A 439 -1.72 9.09 3.83
N MET A 440 -2.46 9.09 2.72
CA MET A 440 -3.25 10.24 2.25
C MET A 440 -4.39 10.60 3.22
N LEU A 441 -5.04 9.61 3.84
CA LEU A 441 -6.03 9.83 4.89
C LEU A 441 -5.42 10.63 6.05
N GLY A 442 -4.29 10.18 6.57
CA GLY A 442 -3.58 10.88 7.65
C GLY A 442 -3.14 12.30 7.23
N TRP A 443 -2.64 12.45 6.00
CA TRP A 443 -2.28 13.77 5.50
C TRP A 443 -3.51 14.70 5.41
N ALA A 444 -4.63 14.26 4.84
CA ALA A 444 -5.85 15.06 4.74
C ALA A 444 -6.36 15.51 6.12
N MET A 445 -6.31 14.64 7.13
CA MET A 445 -6.65 14.99 8.52
C MET A 445 -5.74 16.06 9.10
N ALA A 446 -4.43 15.99 8.84
CA ALA A 446 -3.45 16.94 9.36
C ALA A 446 -3.60 18.34 8.72
N ASP A 447 -3.83 18.41 7.41
CA ASP A 447 -4.01 19.68 6.69
C ASP A 447 -5.21 20.46 7.23
N ARG A 448 -6.31 19.77 7.57
CA ARG A 448 -7.49 20.38 8.16
C ARG A 448 -7.26 20.90 9.57
N SER A 449 -6.58 20.14 10.41
CA SER A 449 -6.22 20.58 11.76
C SER A 449 -5.39 21.86 11.72
N SER A 450 -4.48 21.98 10.76
CA SER A 450 -3.65 23.16 10.55
C SER A 450 -4.44 24.37 10.04
N ALA A 451 -5.44 24.16 9.20
CA ALA A 451 -6.31 25.21 8.69
C ALA A 451 -7.22 25.77 9.79
N GLN A 452 -7.81 24.91 10.63
CA GLN A 452 -8.65 25.31 11.75
C GLN A 452 -7.85 26.10 12.81
N GLY A 453 -6.61 25.71 13.09
CA GLY A 453 -5.72 26.43 14.01
C GLY A 453 -5.40 27.85 13.51
N ARG A 454 -5.19 28.05 12.21
CA ARG A 454 -4.96 29.37 11.61
C ARG A 454 -6.17 30.30 11.73
N VAL A 455 -7.36 29.80 11.41
CA VAL A 455 -8.61 30.59 11.53
C VAL A 455 -8.91 30.98 12.98
N ALA A 456 -8.55 30.13 13.94
CA ALA A 456 -8.70 30.45 15.37
C ALA A 456 -7.70 31.54 15.81
N SER A 457 -6.42 31.50 15.37
CA SER A 457 -5.42 32.50 15.71
C SER A 457 -5.77 33.89 15.14
N ASP A 458 -6.27 33.95 13.92
CA ASP A 458 -6.67 35.21 13.27
C ASP A 458 -7.89 35.89 13.95
N ARG A 459 -8.71 35.14 14.65
CA ARG A 459 -9.82 35.69 15.45
C ARG A 459 -9.39 36.30 16.80
N PHE A 460 -8.20 35.97 17.29
CA PHE A 460 -7.65 36.52 18.54
C PHE A 460 -6.67 37.69 18.30
N THR A 461 -6.38 38.01 17.05
CA THR A 461 -5.48 39.12 16.65
C THR A 461 -6.22 40.37 16.14
N LEU A 462 -7.57 40.37 16.21
CA LEU A 462 -8.43 41.54 15.99
C LEU A 462 -9.07 41.98 17.31
#